data_c71a58270c9bb9f6c90024cb4a7e02ee
#
_entry.id   c71a58270c9bb9f6c90024cb4a7e02ee
#
_cell.length_a   1.000
_cell.length_b   1.000
_cell.length_c   1.000
_cell.angle_alpha   90.00
_cell.angle_beta   90.00
_cell.angle_gamma   90.00
#
_symmetry.space_group_name_H-M   'P 1'
#
loop_
_entity.id
_entity.type
_entity.pdbx_description
1 polymer ?
#
loop_
_entity_poly.entity_id
_entity_poly.type
_entity_poly.pdbx_seq_one_letter_code
_entity_poly.pdbx_strand_id
1 'polypeptide(L)'
;MNSVGIDVSKGKSTVVALRPMGEVSLPPTEYLHTEIELEKLAYTILALGEDTRVVMEATGRYHEPVATALHEYGIYVCVLNPILIHQSGGGSIRKVKSDKKDAIKIAKYGLDNWVNLREYTPVDALRQQLKLFSRQYNLYMKNSVALSNNLISLTDKVFPGVNKLFLSSKKADGHRKWVDFIEIFWHCDCISLVSEKAFIERYRKWCKRKGYNFSVAKAVDLYASSCGNTVTLSNS
;
A
#
# COMPACT_ATOMS: atom_id res chain seq x y z
N MET A 1 -8.03 11.97 37.38
CA MET A 1 -8.02 12.05 35.92
C MET A 1 -6.60 12.29 35.43
N ASN A 2 -6.03 11.33 34.75
CA ASN A 2 -4.69 11.41 34.15
C ASN A 2 -4.78 11.08 32.66
N SER A 3 -4.24 11.92 31.79
CA SER A 3 -4.10 11.64 30.38
C SER A 3 -2.65 11.30 30.05
N VAL A 4 -2.43 10.08 29.59
CA VAL A 4 -1.13 9.61 29.14
C VAL A 4 -1.06 9.75 27.62
N GLY A 5 -0.24 10.64 27.14
CA GLY A 5 0.04 10.81 25.71
C GLY A 5 1.23 10.00 25.29
N ILE A 6 1.05 9.19 24.27
CA ILE A 6 2.12 8.35 23.69
C ILE A 6 2.36 8.76 22.25
N ASP A 7 3.54 9.28 21.96
CA ASP A 7 4.05 9.45 20.61
C ASP A 7 4.80 8.19 20.19
N VAL A 8 4.24 7.48 19.20
CA VAL A 8 4.71 6.17 18.77
C VAL A 8 5.60 6.29 17.55
N SER A 9 6.83 5.81 17.66
CA SER A 9 7.80 5.68 16.58
C SER A 9 8.13 4.21 16.27
N LYS A 10 8.95 3.96 15.27
CA LYS A 10 9.42 2.62 14.98
C LYS A 10 10.34 2.09 16.09
N GLY A 11 9.85 1.10 16.86
CA GLY A 11 10.61 0.39 17.88
C GLY A 11 10.73 1.10 19.23
N LYS A 12 10.17 2.31 19.38
CA LYS A 12 10.14 3.06 20.65
C LYS A 12 8.98 4.03 20.72
N SER A 13 8.62 4.45 21.91
CA SER A 13 7.59 5.46 22.16
C SER A 13 8.05 6.46 23.21
N THR A 14 7.66 7.72 23.03
CA THR A 14 7.81 8.76 24.07
C THR A 14 6.48 8.92 24.80
N VAL A 15 6.51 8.81 26.11
CA VAL A 15 5.33 8.79 26.98
C VAL A 15 5.38 9.96 27.95
N VAL A 16 4.24 10.63 28.11
CA VAL A 16 4.04 11.73 29.07
C VAL A 16 2.69 11.54 29.73
N ALA A 17 2.57 11.78 31.04
CA ALA A 17 1.27 11.87 31.68
C ALA A 17 1.00 13.28 32.23
N LEU A 18 -0.19 13.79 31.92
CA LEU A 18 -0.67 15.09 32.39
C LEU A 18 -1.94 14.93 33.21
N ARG A 19 -2.07 15.76 34.24
CA ARG A 19 -3.30 16.02 34.99
C ARG A 19 -4.00 17.28 34.49
N PRO A 20 -5.26 17.54 34.92
CA PRO A 20 -5.93 18.80 34.63
C PRO A 20 -5.04 20.00 34.95
N MET A 21 -5.23 21.09 34.24
CA MET A 21 -4.42 22.31 34.28
C MET A 21 -2.99 22.14 33.75
N GLY A 22 -2.63 20.96 33.18
CA GLY A 22 -1.33 20.70 32.56
C GLY A 22 -0.22 20.31 33.54
N GLU A 23 -0.56 19.93 34.76
CA GLU A 23 0.39 19.36 35.72
C GLU A 23 1.00 18.07 35.17
N VAL A 24 2.32 17.96 35.21
CA VAL A 24 3.04 16.78 34.73
C VAL A 24 3.13 15.74 35.83
N SER A 25 2.43 14.63 35.69
CA SER A 25 2.47 13.49 36.61
C SER A 25 3.50 12.42 36.20
N LEU A 26 3.82 12.33 34.91
CA LEU A 26 4.94 11.54 34.40
C LEU A 26 5.71 12.41 33.38
N PRO A 27 6.99 12.71 33.62
CA PRO A 27 7.80 13.47 32.68
C PRO A 27 8.05 12.69 31.39
N PRO A 28 8.38 13.35 30.26
CA PRO A 28 8.67 12.69 29.01
C PRO A 28 9.73 11.61 29.15
N THR A 29 9.31 10.36 29.01
CA THR A 29 10.13 9.16 29.18
C THR A 29 10.02 8.29 27.95
N GLU A 30 11.13 7.71 27.52
CA GLU A 30 11.22 6.83 26.36
C GLU A 30 11.12 5.37 26.79
N TYR A 31 10.31 4.58 26.05
CA TYR A 31 10.15 3.14 26.25
C TYR A 31 10.38 2.43 24.92
N LEU A 32 11.14 1.34 24.92
CA LEU A 32 11.33 0.48 23.76
C LEU A 32 10.12 -0.46 23.58
N HIS A 33 9.87 -0.88 22.34
CA HIS A 33 8.81 -1.85 22.05
C HIS A 33 9.27 -3.29 22.29
N THR A 34 9.90 -3.55 23.42
CA THR A 34 10.20 -4.89 23.93
C THR A 34 9.16 -5.28 24.96
N GLU A 35 8.92 -6.57 25.15
CA GLU A 35 7.96 -7.10 26.12
C GLU A 35 8.23 -6.52 27.53
N ILE A 36 9.48 -6.55 27.98
CA ILE A 36 9.91 -6.04 29.30
C ILE A 36 9.62 -4.54 29.46
N GLU A 37 9.92 -3.72 28.46
CA GLU A 37 9.71 -2.27 28.55
C GLU A 37 8.23 -1.89 28.41
N LEU A 38 7.43 -2.65 27.64
CA LEU A 38 5.99 -2.45 27.57
C LEU A 38 5.28 -2.87 28.85
N GLU A 39 5.72 -3.95 29.49
CA GLU A 39 5.27 -4.34 30.83
C GLU A 39 5.58 -3.27 31.86
N LYS A 40 6.82 -2.77 31.92
CA LYS A 40 7.22 -1.66 32.77
C LYS A 40 6.38 -0.40 32.52
N LEU A 41 6.09 -0.07 31.26
CA LEU A 41 5.20 1.02 30.91
C LEU A 41 3.79 0.80 31.46
N ALA A 42 3.23 -0.42 31.32
CA ALA A 42 1.92 -0.75 31.84
C ALA A 42 1.86 -0.54 33.37
N TYR A 43 2.80 -1.06 34.12
CA TYR A 43 2.85 -0.84 35.58
C TYR A 43 3.04 0.63 35.96
N THR A 44 3.84 1.37 35.19
CA THR A 44 4.00 2.83 35.43
C THR A 44 2.67 3.56 35.24
N ILE A 45 1.89 3.19 34.23
CA ILE A 45 0.56 3.80 33.97
C ILE A 45 -0.45 3.41 35.06
N LEU A 46 -0.48 2.13 35.45
CA LEU A 46 -1.38 1.63 36.50
C LEU A 46 -1.10 2.34 37.87
N ALA A 47 0.17 2.64 38.16
CA ALA A 47 0.54 3.37 39.36
C ALA A 47 0.03 4.83 39.41
N LEU A 48 -0.44 5.40 38.26
CA LEU A 48 -1.06 6.72 38.23
C LEU A 48 -2.48 6.76 38.80
N GLY A 49 -3.11 5.59 39.00
CA GLY A 49 -4.45 5.42 39.55
C GLY A 49 -5.54 5.13 38.52
N GLU A 50 -6.75 4.81 39.00
CA GLU A 50 -7.85 4.28 38.22
C GLU A 50 -8.39 5.22 37.14
N ASP A 51 -8.41 6.52 37.38
CA ASP A 51 -8.91 7.51 36.42
C ASP A 51 -7.81 7.95 35.43
N THR A 52 -7.23 6.95 34.75
CA THR A 52 -6.15 7.15 33.79
C THR A 52 -6.55 6.63 32.40
N ARG A 53 -6.38 7.48 31.37
CA ARG A 53 -6.58 7.10 29.97
C ARG A 53 -5.33 7.33 29.17
N VAL A 54 -4.99 6.34 28.34
CA VAL A 54 -3.88 6.43 27.40
C VAL A 54 -4.41 6.88 26.05
N VAL A 55 -3.74 7.85 25.47
CA VAL A 55 -4.06 8.39 24.15
C VAL A 55 -2.83 8.28 23.27
N MET A 56 -2.98 7.73 22.07
CA MET A 56 -1.91 7.64 21.08
C MET A 56 -2.44 7.91 19.67
N GLU A 57 -1.52 8.29 18.81
CA GLU A 57 -1.79 8.55 17.40
C GLU A 57 -1.66 7.25 16.57
N ALA A 58 -2.58 7.03 15.63
CA ALA A 58 -2.52 5.90 14.69
C ALA A 58 -1.37 6.09 13.68
N THR A 59 -0.15 5.80 14.07
CA THR A 59 1.04 5.94 13.22
C THR A 59 1.35 4.62 12.51
N GLY A 60 0.82 4.43 11.31
CA GLY A 60 1.00 3.22 10.52
C GLY A 60 0.57 1.96 11.28
N ARG A 61 1.51 1.03 11.50
CA ARG A 61 1.31 -0.19 12.30
C ARG A 61 2.02 -0.17 13.65
N TYR A 62 2.83 0.86 13.90
CA TYR A 62 3.71 0.86 15.06
C TYR A 62 2.97 1.03 16.39
N HIS A 63 1.76 1.62 16.36
CA HIS A 63 0.91 1.76 17.54
C HIS A 63 0.21 0.46 17.95
N GLU A 64 -0.05 -0.47 17.00
CA GLU A 64 -0.83 -1.70 17.27
C GLU A 64 -0.22 -2.55 18.40
N PRO A 65 1.09 -2.89 18.41
CA PRO A 65 1.69 -3.67 19.50
C PRO A 65 1.59 -2.97 20.86
N VAL A 66 1.81 -1.65 20.91
CA VAL A 66 1.75 -0.87 22.14
C VAL A 66 0.32 -0.81 22.67
N ALA A 67 -0.65 -0.51 21.79
CA ALA A 67 -2.06 -0.44 22.16
C ALA A 67 -2.58 -1.79 22.65
N THR A 68 -2.22 -2.89 21.99
CA THR A 68 -2.64 -4.23 22.36
C THR A 68 -2.03 -4.63 23.71
N ALA A 69 -0.73 -4.45 23.90
CA ALA A 69 -0.07 -4.76 25.17
C ALA A 69 -0.71 -4.00 26.35
N LEU A 70 -0.90 -2.68 26.22
CA LEU A 70 -1.52 -1.90 27.30
C LEU A 70 -2.98 -2.29 27.55
N HIS A 71 -3.74 -2.61 26.50
CA HIS A 71 -5.11 -3.09 26.64
C HIS A 71 -5.21 -4.44 27.37
N GLU A 72 -4.26 -5.36 27.15
CA GLU A 72 -4.17 -6.65 27.84
C GLU A 72 -3.94 -6.50 29.36
N TYR A 73 -3.31 -5.40 29.80
CA TYR A 73 -3.18 -5.02 31.21
C TYR A 73 -4.43 -4.31 31.76
N GLY A 74 -5.54 -4.25 30.99
CA GLY A 74 -6.77 -3.59 31.44
C GLY A 74 -6.73 -2.07 31.43
N ILE A 75 -5.73 -1.46 30.77
CA ILE A 75 -5.58 -0.01 30.67
C ILE A 75 -6.52 0.51 29.58
N TYR A 76 -7.25 1.60 29.88
CA TYR A 76 -8.08 2.30 28.91
C TYR A 76 -7.20 2.99 27.86
N VAL A 77 -7.14 2.43 26.69
CA VAL A 77 -6.34 2.94 25.55
C VAL A 77 -7.26 3.57 24.52
N CYS A 78 -6.88 4.71 23.98
CA CYS A 78 -7.56 5.38 22.89
C CYS A 78 -6.57 5.63 21.74
N VAL A 79 -6.88 5.10 20.55
CA VAL A 79 -6.10 5.31 19.32
C VAL A 79 -6.81 6.31 18.43
N LEU A 80 -6.19 7.44 18.17
CA LEU A 80 -6.77 8.57 17.46
C LEU A 80 -6.26 8.69 16.02
N ASN A 81 -7.11 9.22 15.15
CA ASN A 81 -6.66 9.63 13.83
C ASN A 81 -5.72 10.85 13.96
N PRO A 82 -4.54 10.84 13.32
CA PRO A 82 -3.58 11.95 13.29
C PRO A 82 -4.19 13.32 12.98
N ILE A 83 -5.17 13.35 12.09
CA ILE A 83 -5.86 14.58 11.68
C ILE A 83 -6.49 15.32 12.88
N LEU A 84 -7.08 14.60 13.83
CA LEU A 84 -7.73 15.18 15.00
C LEU A 84 -6.75 15.91 15.91
N ILE A 85 -5.58 15.32 16.13
CA ILE A 85 -4.52 15.90 16.96
C ILE A 85 -3.87 17.10 16.27
N HIS A 86 -3.72 17.03 14.95
CA HIS A 86 -3.20 18.17 14.17
C HIS A 86 -4.12 19.37 14.16
N GLN A 87 -5.42 19.15 14.06
CA GLN A 87 -6.43 20.23 14.06
C GLN A 87 -6.56 20.95 15.40
N SER A 88 -6.38 20.25 16.52
CA SER A 88 -6.48 20.82 17.87
C SER A 88 -5.27 21.66 18.28
N GLY A 89 -4.16 21.52 17.59
CA GLY A 89 -2.91 22.20 17.96
C GLY A 89 -2.65 23.49 17.21
N GLY A 90 -3.54 24.49 17.27
CA GLY A 90 -3.48 25.84 16.67
C GLY A 90 -2.22 26.16 15.83
N GLY A 91 -2.44 26.52 14.59
CA GLY A 91 -1.48 26.67 13.49
C GLY A 91 -0.28 27.59 13.78
N SER A 92 0.79 27.03 14.26
CA SER A 92 2.09 27.70 14.28
C SER A 92 3.03 27.07 13.26
N ILE A 93 3.32 27.80 12.21
CA ILE A 93 4.08 27.43 11.00
C ILE A 93 5.58 27.09 11.29
N ARG A 94 6.07 27.36 12.50
CA ARG A 94 7.47 27.13 12.87
C ARG A 94 7.60 26.46 14.26
N LYS A 95 7.24 25.20 14.37
CA LYS A 95 7.56 24.44 15.60
C LYS A 95 8.64 23.41 15.31
N VAL A 96 9.74 23.51 16.05
CA VAL A 96 10.74 22.44 16.13
C VAL A 96 10.00 21.17 16.56
N LYS A 97 9.87 20.21 15.65
CA LYS A 97 9.26 18.91 15.89
C LYS A 97 10.15 18.16 16.87
N SER A 98 9.59 17.67 17.99
CA SER A 98 10.26 16.74 18.89
C SER A 98 9.23 15.80 19.50
N ASP A 99 9.57 14.53 19.58
CA ASP A 99 8.73 13.45 20.12
C ASP A 99 8.16 13.82 21.51
N LYS A 100 8.94 14.50 22.34
CA LYS A 100 8.49 15.00 23.65
C LYS A 100 7.34 16.00 23.56
N LYS A 101 7.41 16.93 22.61
CA LYS A 101 6.35 17.92 22.40
C LYS A 101 5.09 17.29 21.80
N ASP A 102 5.28 16.30 20.94
CA ASP A 102 4.19 15.58 20.32
C ASP A 102 3.47 14.70 21.35
N ALA A 103 4.17 14.00 22.24
CA ALA A 103 3.57 13.28 23.37
C ALA A 103 2.77 14.20 24.32
N ILE A 104 3.31 15.39 24.66
CA ILE A 104 2.60 16.41 25.47
C ILE A 104 1.32 16.88 24.77
N LYS A 105 1.39 17.11 23.47
CA LYS A 105 0.24 17.53 22.67
C LYS A 105 -0.86 16.46 22.64
N ILE A 106 -0.48 15.20 22.49
CA ILE A 106 -1.40 14.05 22.54
C ILE A 106 -2.04 13.97 23.94
N ALA A 107 -1.27 14.10 25.02
CA ALA A 107 -1.80 14.08 26.38
C ALA A 107 -2.77 15.23 26.64
N LYS A 108 -2.47 16.44 26.19
CA LYS A 108 -3.39 17.59 26.26
C LYS A 108 -4.69 17.33 25.51
N TYR A 109 -4.59 16.82 24.30
CA TYR A 109 -5.79 16.45 23.53
C TYR A 109 -6.67 15.48 24.32
N GLY A 110 -6.07 14.51 25.00
CA GLY A 110 -6.80 13.56 25.84
C GLY A 110 -7.53 14.22 26.99
N LEU A 111 -6.95 15.23 27.65
CA LEU A 111 -7.61 16.01 28.70
C LEU A 111 -8.77 16.83 28.15
N ASP A 112 -8.54 17.55 27.05
CA ASP A 112 -9.52 18.45 26.45
C ASP A 112 -10.73 17.69 25.86
N ASN A 113 -10.53 16.45 25.46
CA ASN A 113 -11.56 15.61 24.82
C ASN A 113 -11.96 14.38 25.64
N TRP A 114 -11.72 14.39 26.94
CA TRP A 114 -11.87 13.24 27.84
C TRP A 114 -13.17 12.45 27.65
N VAL A 115 -14.30 13.14 27.56
CA VAL A 115 -15.64 12.51 27.44
C VAL A 115 -15.85 11.84 26.07
N ASN A 116 -15.13 12.29 25.05
CA ASN A 116 -15.25 11.81 23.67
C ASN A 116 -14.23 10.72 23.30
N LEU A 117 -13.31 10.41 24.21
CA LEU A 117 -12.34 9.34 23.98
C LEU A 117 -13.06 8.01 23.90
N ARG A 118 -12.76 7.24 22.83
CA ARG A 118 -13.30 5.90 22.64
C ARG A 118 -12.21 4.87 22.92
N GLU A 119 -12.59 3.85 23.65
CA GLU A 119 -11.67 2.76 23.97
C GLU A 119 -11.27 1.99 22.73
N TYR A 120 -9.99 1.66 22.66
CA TYR A 120 -9.41 0.82 21.62
C TYR A 120 -9.89 -0.61 21.78
N THR A 121 -10.38 -1.18 20.71
CA THR A 121 -10.68 -2.61 20.63
C THR A 121 -9.68 -3.26 19.70
N PRO A 122 -8.91 -4.24 20.17
CA PRO A 122 -7.99 -4.99 19.31
C PRO A 122 -8.73 -5.57 18.12
N VAL A 123 -8.14 -5.42 16.94
CA VAL A 123 -8.72 -6.01 15.72
C VAL A 123 -8.42 -7.50 15.74
N ASP A 124 -9.45 -8.31 15.54
CA ASP A 124 -9.32 -9.76 15.40
C ASP A 124 -8.23 -10.15 14.39
N ALA A 125 -7.42 -11.17 14.74
CA ALA A 125 -6.28 -11.62 13.95
C ALA A 125 -6.67 -11.99 12.50
N LEU A 126 -7.84 -12.62 12.32
CA LEU A 126 -8.35 -12.98 11.00
C LEU A 126 -8.63 -11.72 10.15
N ARG A 127 -9.23 -10.69 10.75
CA ARG A 127 -9.47 -9.41 10.07
C ARG A 127 -8.17 -8.69 9.73
N GLN A 128 -7.15 -8.78 10.58
CA GLN A 128 -5.82 -8.21 10.28
C GLN A 128 -5.19 -8.92 9.09
N GLN A 129 -5.24 -10.25 9.04
CA GLN A 129 -4.74 -11.04 7.90
C GLN A 129 -5.50 -10.71 6.60
N LEU A 130 -6.82 -10.65 6.65
CA LEU A 130 -7.63 -10.29 5.48
C LEU A 130 -7.31 -8.88 4.95
N LYS A 131 -7.12 -7.91 5.84
CA LYS A 131 -6.67 -6.56 5.45
C LYS A 131 -5.28 -6.59 4.80
N LEU A 132 -4.36 -7.41 5.32
CA LEU A 132 -3.02 -7.57 4.75
C LEU A 132 -3.11 -8.15 3.34
N PHE A 133 -3.80 -9.27 3.17
CA PHE A 133 -3.96 -9.92 1.86
C PHE A 133 -4.67 -9.02 0.85
N SER A 134 -5.72 -8.31 1.27
CA SER A 134 -6.42 -7.35 0.40
C SER A 134 -5.48 -6.22 -0.08
N ARG A 135 -4.64 -5.67 0.80
CA ARG A 135 -3.65 -4.65 0.44
C ARG A 135 -2.61 -5.20 -0.53
N GLN A 136 -2.10 -6.41 -0.30
CA GLN A 136 -1.13 -7.06 -1.19
C GLN A 136 -1.76 -7.36 -2.56
N TYR A 137 -2.96 -7.91 -2.58
CA TYR A 137 -3.70 -8.14 -3.83
C TYR A 137 -3.85 -6.84 -4.64
N ASN A 138 -4.31 -5.77 -4.01
CA ASN A 138 -4.48 -4.47 -4.68
C ASN A 138 -3.15 -3.91 -5.20
N LEU A 139 -2.04 -4.09 -4.46
CA LEU A 139 -0.71 -3.70 -4.91
C LEU A 139 -0.29 -4.47 -6.17
N TYR A 140 -0.43 -5.80 -6.17
CA TYR A 140 -0.10 -6.62 -7.32
C TYR A 140 -0.98 -6.30 -8.53
N MET A 141 -2.28 -6.06 -8.31
CA MET A 141 -3.19 -5.66 -9.40
C MET A 141 -2.80 -4.31 -10.01
N LYS A 142 -2.48 -3.30 -9.20
CA LYS A 142 -2.01 -1.99 -9.68
C LYS A 142 -0.72 -2.13 -10.49
N ASN A 143 0.25 -2.90 -9.99
CA ASN A 143 1.51 -3.13 -10.68
C ASN A 143 1.30 -3.88 -12.01
N SER A 144 0.43 -4.89 -12.03
CA SER A 144 0.09 -5.63 -13.25
C SER A 144 -0.53 -4.72 -14.32
N VAL A 145 -1.43 -3.82 -13.93
CA VAL A 145 -2.04 -2.84 -14.85
C VAL A 145 -0.99 -1.86 -15.36
N ALA A 146 -0.15 -1.32 -14.47
CA ALA A 146 0.90 -0.36 -14.84
C ALA A 146 1.89 -0.98 -15.84
N LEU A 147 2.35 -2.21 -15.58
CA LEU A 147 3.26 -2.93 -16.48
C LEU A 147 2.59 -3.24 -17.82
N SER A 148 1.31 -3.63 -17.83
CA SER A 148 0.57 -3.87 -19.07
C SER A 148 0.45 -2.61 -19.91
N ASN A 149 0.14 -1.46 -19.29
CA ASN A 149 0.03 -0.19 -19.99
C ASN A 149 1.39 0.28 -20.53
N ASN A 150 2.46 0.09 -19.77
CA ASN A 150 3.81 0.40 -20.24
C ASN A 150 4.20 -0.47 -21.44
N LEU A 151 3.92 -1.78 -21.39
CA LEU A 151 4.18 -2.68 -22.50
C LEU A 151 3.40 -2.27 -23.76
N ILE A 152 2.12 -1.91 -23.62
CA ILE A 152 1.31 -1.40 -24.75
C ILE A 152 1.94 -0.13 -25.31
N SER A 153 2.32 0.83 -24.47
CA SER A 153 2.96 2.08 -24.91
C SER A 153 4.28 1.84 -25.65
N LEU A 154 5.08 0.86 -25.24
CA LEU A 154 6.31 0.48 -25.91
C LEU A 154 6.03 -0.18 -27.26
N THR A 155 5.08 -1.11 -27.28
CA THR A 155 4.74 -1.84 -28.52
C THR A 155 4.05 -0.95 -29.55
N ASP A 156 3.28 0.04 -29.13
CA ASP A 156 2.66 1.00 -30.04
C ASP A 156 3.68 1.85 -30.84
N LYS A 157 4.95 1.91 -30.42
CA LYS A 157 6.02 2.57 -31.17
C LYS A 157 6.51 1.77 -32.37
N VAL A 158 6.36 0.44 -32.35
CA VAL A 158 6.89 -0.50 -33.34
C VAL A 158 5.82 -1.34 -34.02
N PHE A 159 4.67 -1.53 -33.37
CA PHE A 159 3.52 -2.22 -33.89
C PHE A 159 2.23 -1.67 -33.27
N PRO A 160 1.76 -0.49 -33.74
CA PRO A 160 0.60 0.20 -33.17
C PRO A 160 -0.67 -0.70 -33.14
N GLY A 161 -1.31 -0.77 -31.98
CA GLY A 161 -2.59 -1.46 -31.80
C GLY A 161 -2.52 -2.99 -31.80
N VAL A 162 -1.34 -3.60 -31.79
CA VAL A 162 -1.19 -5.07 -31.82
C VAL A 162 -1.98 -5.78 -30.70
N ASN A 163 -2.06 -5.19 -29.54
CA ASN A 163 -2.84 -5.71 -28.41
C ASN A 163 -4.34 -5.82 -28.72
N LYS A 164 -4.88 -4.94 -29.56
CA LYS A 164 -6.31 -4.93 -29.98
C LYS A 164 -6.62 -5.98 -31.02
N LEU A 165 -5.61 -6.44 -31.74
CA LEU A 165 -5.77 -7.49 -32.75
C LEU A 165 -6.03 -8.87 -32.11
N PHE A 166 -5.77 -9.06 -30.82
CA PHE A 166 -5.96 -10.31 -30.11
C PHE A 166 -6.98 -10.16 -28.99
N LEU A 167 -8.22 -10.55 -29.25
CA LEU A 167 -9.32 -10.46 -28.26
C LEU A 167 -9.37 -11.65 -27.28
N SER A 168 -8.37 -12.55 -27.33
CA SER A 168 -8.34 -13.72 -26.45
C SER A 168 -8.07 -13.34 -24.99
N SER A 169 -8.80 -13.96 -24.08
CA SER A 169 -8.58 -13.85 -22.64
C SER A 169 -7.17 -14.36 -22.25
N LYS A 170 -6.71 -13.94 -21.08
CA LYS A 170 -5.49 -14.44 -20.46
C LYS A 170 -5.64 -15.95 -20.19
N LYS A 171 -4.60 -16.75 -20.53
CA LYS A 171 -4.55 -18.17 -20.17
C LYS A 171 -4.44 -18.36 -18.66
N ALA A 172 -4.74 -19.56 -18.17
CA ALA A 172 -4.63 -19.90 -16.75
C ALA A 172 -3.20 -19.74 -16.20
N ASP A 173 -2.18 -19.96 -17.03
CA ASP A 173 -0.77 -19.75 -16.74
C ASP A 173 -0.32 -18.29 -16.76
N GLY A 174 -1.23 -17.38 -17.09
CA GLY A 174 -0.97 -15.94 -17.15
C GLY A 174 -0.57 -15.40 -18.50
N HIS A 175 -0.30 -16.24 -19.49
CA HIS A 175 0.08 -15.82 -20.83
C HIS A 175 -1.05 -15.10 -21.59
N ARG A 176 -0.68 -14.04 -22.32
CA ARG A 176 -1.56 -13.33 -23.25
C ARG A 176 -1.06 -13.52 -24.67
N LYS A 177 -1.94 -13.95 -25.58
CA LYS A 177 -1.58 -14.29 -26.96
C LYS A 177 -0.85 -13.15 -27.70
N TRP A 178 -1.24 -11.89 -27.47
CA TRP A 178 -0.59 -10.75 -28.11
C TRP A 178 0.83 -10.50 -27.56
N VAL A 179 1.07 -10.79 -26.28
CA VAL A 179 2.42 -10.67 -25.68
C VAL A 179 3.35 -11.74 -26.24
N ASP A 180 2.89 -13.00 -26.27
CA ASP A 180 3.64 -14.09 -26.90
C ASP A 180 3.90 -13.85 -28.40
N PHE A 181 2.98 -13.11 -29.07
CA PHE A 181 3.13 -12.77 -30.47
C PHE A 181 4.24 -11.75 -30.68
N ILE A 182 4.29 -10.67 -29.89
CA ILE A 182 5.32 -9.64 -30.03
C ILE A 182 6.72 -10.10 -29.61
N GLU A 183 6.85 -11.19 -28.84
CA GLU A 183 8.16 -11.80 -28.60
C GLU A 183 8.88 -12.23 -29.88
N ILE A 184 8.12 -12.56 -30.95
CA ILE A 184 8.67 -13.04 -32.22
C ILE A 184 8.46 -12.03 -33.34
N PHE A 185 7.27 -11.38 -33.35
CA PHE A 185 6.89 -10.40 -34.37
C PHE A 185 6.81 -9.02 -33.71
N TRP A 186 7.98 -8.58 -33.18
CA TRP A 186 8.06 -7.38 -32.33
C TRP A 186 7.90 -6.05 -33.08
N HIS A 187 8.13 -6.05 -34.41
CA HIS A 187 8.03 -4.89 -35.30
C HIS A 187 7.15 -5.21 -36.50
N CYS A 188 6.47 -4.21 -37.06
CA CYS A 188 5.67 -4.38 -38.28
C CYS A 188 6.48 -4.98 -39.43
N ASP A 189 7.74 -4.59 -39.61
CA ASP A 189 8.62 -5.07 -40.65
C ASP A 189 8.88 -6.59 -40.60
N CYS A 190 8.80 -7.19 -39.42
CA CYS A 190 8.89 -8.65 -39.30
C CYS A 190 7.81 -9.37 -40.10
N ILE A 191 6.76 -8.66 -40.48
CA ILE A 191 5.60 -9.14 -41.20
C ILE A 191 5.53 -8.51 -42.60
N SER A 192 5.61 -7.18 -42.73
CA SER A 192 5.41 -6.45 -43.98
C SER A 192 6.51 -6.69 -45.02
N LEU A 193 7.73 -7.02 -44.58
CA LEU A 193 8.87 -7.32 -45.48
C LEU A 193 8.84 -8.72 -46.10
N VAL A 194 7.89 -9.56 -45.72
CA VAL A 194 7.72 -10.90 -46.33
C VAL A 194 6.40 -10.97 -47.11
N SER A 195 6.26 -11.92 -48.01
CA SER A 195 4.95 -12.12 -48.70
C SER A 195 3.88 -12.60 -47.70
N GLU A 196 2.63 -12.23 -47.95
CA GLU A 196 1.47 -12.68 -47.17
C GLU A 196 1.45 -14.19 -46.94
N LYS A 197 1.68 -14.98 -48.04
CA LYS A 197 1.74 -16.45 -47.96
C LYS A 197 2.84 -16.92 -46.99
N ALA A 198 4.02 -16.33 -47.07
CA ALA A 198 5.14 -16.68 -46.17
C ALA A 198 4.84 -16.33 -44.71
N PHE A 199 4.19 -15.19 -44.46
CA PHE A 199 3.76 -14.81 -43.12
C PHE A 199 2.70 -15.77 -42.58
N ILE A 200 1.68 -16.13 -43.37
CA ILE A 200 0.63 -17.07 -42.98
C ILE A 200 1.26 -18.39 -42.47
N GLU A 201 2.22 -18.94 -43.22
CA GLU A 201 2.92 -20.16 -42.81
C GLU A 201 3.79 -19.99 -41.53
N ARG A 202 4.46 -18.85 -41.40
CA ARG A 202 5.21 -18.52 -40.17
C ARG A 202 4.27 -18.41 -38.96
N TYR A 203 3.15 -17.75 -39.11
CA TYR A 203 2.12 -17.58 -38.09
C TYR A 203 1.47 -18.93 -37.72
N ARG A 204 1.19 -19.81 -38.71
CA ARG A 204 0.69 -21.18 -38.49
C ARG A 204 1.65 -21.97 -37.61
N LYS A 205 2.94 -21.99 -37.98
CA LYS A 205 4.01 -22.66 -37.19
C LYS A 205 4.12 -22.11 -35.78
N TRP A 206 4.03 -20.80 -35.61
CA TRP A 206 4.04 -20.15 -34.31
C TRP A 206 2.83 -20.56 -33.47
N CYS A 207 1.62 -20.54 -34.01
CA CYS A 207 0.42 -20.99 -33.33
C CYS A 207 0.55 -22.42 -32.83
N LYS A 208 1.03 -23.32 -33.70
CA LYS A 208 1.24 -24.74 -33.36
C LYS A 208 2.26 -24.89 -32.17
N ARG A 209 3.37 -24.17 -32.25
CA ARG A 209 4.42 -24.22 -31.22
C ARG A 209 3.97 -23.69 -29.85
N LYS A 210 3.18 -22.61 -29.85
CA LYS A 210 2.68 -21.95 -28.62
C LYS A 210 1.31 -22.48 -28.15
N GLY A 211 0.74 -23.48 -28.84
CA GLY A 211 -0.57 -24.06 -28.49
C GLY A 211 -1.75 -23.12 -28.69
N TYR A 212 -1.72 -22.26 -29.69
CA TYR A 212 -2.82 -21.39 -30.09
C TYR A 212 -3.60 -21.88 -31.29
N ASN A 213 -4.91 -21.63 -31.31
CA ASN A 213 -5.72 -21.89 -32.48
C ASN A 213 -5.28 -20.98 -33.63
N PHE A 214 -5.03 -21.61 -34.81
CA PHE A 214 -4.69 -20.92 -36.03
C PHE A 214 -5.97 -20.54 -36.82
N SER A 215 -5.96 -19.33 -37.39
CA SER A 215 -6.99 -18.83 -38.31
C SER A 215 -6.31 -18.10 -39.46
N VAL A 216 -6.67 -18.44 -40.69
CA VAL A 216 -6.18 -17.76 -41.88
C VAL A 216 -6.68 -16.31 -41.91
N ALA A 217 -7.96 -16.07 -41.64
CA ALA A 217 -8.52 -14.72 -41.57
C ALA A 217 -7.73 -13.84 -40.59
N LYS A 218 -7.39 -14.39 -39.43
CA LYS A 218 -6.56 -13.65 -38.42
C LYS A 218 -5.15 -13.37 -38.93
N ALA A 219 -4.54 -14.28 -39.68
CA ALA A 219 -3.23 -14.06 -40.27
C ALA A 219 -3.25 -12.93 -41.30
N VAL A 220 -4.31 -12.90 -42.14
CA VAL A 220 -4.53 -11.85 -43.14
C VAL A 220 -4.74 -10.50 -42.46
N ASP A 221 -5.57 -10.41 -41.42
CA ASP A 221 -5.78 -9.18 -40.66
C ASP A 221 -4.48 -8.63 -40.06
N LEU A 222 -3.64 -9.52 -39.50
CA LEU A 222 -2.33 -9.15 -38.93
C LEU A 222 -1.39 -8.62 -40.02
N TYR A 223 -1.37 -9.26 -41.19
CA TYR A 223 -0.57 -8.82 -42.33
C TYR A 223 -1.03 -7.46 -42.85
N ALA A 224 -2.30 -7.27 -43.09
CA ALA A 224 -2.86 -6.00 -43.53
C ALA A 224 -2.60 -4.86 -42.53
N SER A 225 -2.78 -5.13 -41.24
CA SER A 225 -2.48 -4.16 -40.18
C SER A 225 -0.99 -3.77 -40.18
N SER A 226 -0.07 -4.72 -40.36
CA SER A 226 1.36 -4.42 -40.37
C SER A 226 1.80 -3.58 -41.58
N CYS A 227 1.15 -3.74 -42.72
CA CYS A 227 1.44 -2.95 -43.94
C CYS A 227 0.83 -1.55 -43.90
N GLY A 228 -0.24 -1.34 -43.12
CA GLY A 228 -0.94 -0.05 -43.02
C GLY A 228 -0.48 0.86 -41.89
N ASN A 229 0.34 0.37 -40.95
CA ASN A 229 0.77 1.13 -39.78
C ASN A 229 1.97 2.03 -40.09
N THR A 230 1.88 3.28 -39.63
CA THR A 230 3.06 4.15 -39.48
C THR A 230 3.71 3.93 -38.11
N VAL A 231 4.99 3.60 -38.10
CA VAL A 231 5.75 3.34 -36.87
C VAL A 231 6.60 4.53 -36.47
N THR A 232 6.79 4.72 -35.15
CA THR A 232 7.60 5.83 -34.64
C THR A 232 9.09 5.46 -34.57
N LEU A 233 9.39 4.19 -34.42
CA LEU A 233 10.76 3.65 -34.39
C LEU A 233 10.95 2.72 -35.58
N SER A 234 11.97 3.00 -36.41
CA SER A 234 12.37 2.12 -37.52
C SER A 234 13.08 0.88 -37.02
N ASN A 235 12.99 -0.20 -37.80
CA ASN A 235 13.76 -1.43 -37.58
C ASN A 235 15.13 -1.23 -38.27
N SER A 236 16.02 -0.47 -37.61
CA SER A 236 17.40 -0.24 -38.08
C SER A 236 18.37 -1.27 -37.53
#